data_5aa93ad6a9ae72b80def1d4de623de43
#
_entry.id   5aa93ad6a9ae72b80def1d4de623de43
#
_cell.length_a   1.000
_cell.length_b   1.000
_cell.length_c   1.000
_cell.angle_alpha   90.00
_cell.angle_beta   90.00
_cell.angle_gamma   90.00
#
_symmetry.space_group_name_H-M   'P 1'
#
loop_
_entity.id
_entity.type
_entity.pdbx_description
1 polymer ?
#
loop_
_entity_poly.entity_id
_entity_poly.type
_entity_poly.pdbx_seq_one_letter_code
_entity_poly.pdbx_strand_id
1 'polypeptide(L)'
;MAAVLIVALDAANFMLALLLVTLGLVILFGLMNVINMAHGEMFLLGAYAVVLVERQGGGFWLALVLAPLALAVIGLLIEEVVIRHVYHRFIDTILATWGLSISLKQAVIIAFGPTAQQVENPLPQTVVILGTLYPLYRLFIMAVAVLAAAGTFLLFYRTSLGLVARAVIANRPMASSLGLNTRRMDRMTFAFGAALAGLAGAVMAPLMSVDPQMGVGFLIPAFLSILVGGTGTLLGTLLGTTLIAGAGTVVASVWTQITAQIVVFALAIVVIRLFPQGIIGARR
;
A
#
# COMPACT_ATOMS: atom_id res chain seq x y z
N MET A 1 5.36 -17.58 -26.65
CA MET A 1 5.94 -17.82 -25.32
C MET A 1 6.48 -16.53 -24.70
N ALA A 2 7.27 -15.71 -25.41
CA ALA A 2 7.80 -14.44 -24.89
C ALA A 2 6.71 -13.48 -24.39
N ALA A 3 5.61 -13.27 -25.15
CA ALA A 3 4.52 -12.39 -24.73
C ALA A 3 3.83 -12.85 -23.42
N VAL A 4 3.62 -14.14 -23.26
CA VAL A 4 3.02 -14.71 -22.04
C VAL A 4 3.94 -14.49 -20.84
N LEU A 5 5.25 -14.66 -21.03
CA LEU A 5 6.25 -14.42 -19.99
C LEU A 5 6.25 -12.94 -19.54
N ILE A 6 6.21 -12.01 -20.51
CA ILE A 6 6.16 -10.57 -20.20
C ILE A 6 4.89 -10.25 -19.38
N VAL A 7 3.72 -10.71 -19.82
CA VAL A 7 2.46 -10.48 -19.11
C VAL A 7 2.50 -11.07 -17.69
N ALA A 8 3.07 -12.25 -17.52
CA ALA A 8 3.21 -12.88 -16.20
C ALA A 8 4.16 -12.07 -15.28
N LEU A 9 5.28 -11.59 -15.80
CA LEU A 9 6.22 -10.75 -15.06
C LEU A 9 5.61 -9.38 -14.71
N ASP A 10 4.86 -8.78 -15.63
CA ASP A 10 4.18 -7.51 -15.39
C ASP A 10 3.05 -7.67 -14.37
N ALA A 11 2.30 -8.78 -14.42
CA ALA A 11 1.31 -9.13 -13.41
C ALA A 11 1.95 -9.31 -12.02
N ALA A 12 3.07 -10.02 -11.94
CA ALA A 12 3.82 -10.21 -10.70
C ALA A 12 4.38 -8.88 -10.17
N ASN A 13 4.89 -8.01 -11.04
CA ASN A 13 5.39 -6.69 -10.67
C ASN A 13 4.27 -5.84 -10.08
N PHE A 14 3.13 -5.71 -10.77
CA PHE A 14 2.00 -4.92 -10.27
C PHE A 14 1.39 -5.51 -9.00
N MET A 15 1.28 -6.84 -8.90
CA MET A 15 0.83 -7.54 -7.69
C MET A 15 1.72 -7.20 -6.49
N LEU A 16 3.03 -7.26 -6.65
CA LEU A 16 3.97 -7.01 -5.56
C LEU A 16 4.01 -5.52 -5.17
N ALA A 17 3.92 -4.61 -6.15
CA ALA A 17 3.81 -3.17 -5.88
C ALA A 17 2.50 -2.84 -5.13
N LEU A 18 1.37 -3.41 -5.56
CA LEU A 18 0.09 -3.25 -4.89
C LEU A 18 0.10 -3.89 -3.49
N LEU A 19 0.81 -5.00 -3.32
CA LEU A 19 0.95 -5.67 -2.02
C LEU A 19 1.61 -4.76 -0.99
N LEU A 20 2.64 -3.98 -1.35
CA LEU A 20 3.27 -3.02 -0.43
C LEU A 20 2.27 -2.02 0.14
N VAL A 21 1.47 -1.41 -0.72
CA VAL A 21 0.41 -0.47 -0.31
C VAL A 21 -0.62 -1.18 0.56
N THR A 22 -1.06 -2.36 0.12
CA THR A 22 -2.14 -3.11 0.77
C THR A 22 -1.71 -3.67 2.13
N LEU A 23 -0.44 -4.06 2.31
CA LEU A 23 0.09 -4.51 3.60
C LEU A 23 -0.01 -3.42 4.67
N GLY A 24 0.36 -2.18 4.34
CA GLY A 24 0.17 -1.06 5.25
C GLY A 24 -1.29 -0.86 5.63
N LEU A 25 -2.17 -0.90 4.64
CA LEU A 25 -3.60 -0.67 4.83
C LEU A 25 -4.29 -1.79 5.62
N VAL A 26 -3.97 -3.08 5.37
CA VAL A 26 -4.59 -4.20 6.10
C VAL A 26 -4.17 -4.24 7.57
N ILE A 27 -2.95 -3.85 7.88
CA ILE A 27 -2.48 -3.77 9.26
C ILE A 27 -3.25 -2.69 10.02
N LEU A 28 -3.44 -1.53 9.42
CA LEU A 28 -4.25 -0.44 9.96
C LEU A 28 -5.71 -0.89 10.17
N PHE A 29 -6.31 -1.45 9.14
CA PHE A 29 -7.70 -1.91 9.21
C PHE A 29 -7.88 -3.04 10.24
N GLY A 30 -7.00 -4.03 10.25
CA GLY A 30 -7.09 -5.18 11.16
C GLY A 30 -6.92 -4.79 12.63
N LEU A 31 -6.03 -3.84 12.95
CA LEU A 31 -5.71 -3.46 14.33
C LEU A 31 -6.62 -2.36 14.87
N MET A 32 -6.95 -1.39 14.04
CA MET A 32 -7.67 -0.19 14.47
C MET A 32 -9.14 -0.19 14.01
N ASN A 33 -9.51 -1.08 13.10
CA ASN A 33 -10.81 -1.11 12.42
C ASN A 33 -11.17 0.25 11.79
N VAL A 34 -10.16 0.94 11.25
CA VAL A 34 -10.25 2.28 10.67
C VAL A 34 -10.06 2.19 9.17
N ILE A 35 -11.03 2.70 8.42
CA ILE A 35 -10.87 2.93 6.98
C ILE A 35 -10.12 4.24 6.79
N ASN A 36 -8.86 4.14 6.36
CA ASN A 36 -8.02 5.31 6.11
C ASN A 36 -8.05 5.70 4.62
N MET A 37 -8.92 6.65 4.28
CA MET A 37 -9.02 7.16 2.91
C MET A 37 -7.79 8.00 2.49
N ALA A 38 -7.00 8.48 3.47
CA ALA A 38 -5.74 9.20 3.20
C ALA A 38 -4.55 8.26 2.96
N HIS A 39 -4.74 6.93 2.95
CA HIS A 39 -3.63 5.99 2.76
C HIS A 39 -2.99 6.10 1.38
N GLY A 40 -3.77 6.40 0.33
CA GLY A 40 -3.25 6.69 -1.01
C GLY A 40 -2.35 7.92 -1.04
N GLU A 41 -2.59 8.90 -0.17
CA GLU A 41 -1.75 10.10 -0.08
C GLU A 41 -0.42 9.82 0.65
N MET A 42 -0.32 8.75 1.46
CA MET A 42 0.97 8.29 1.98
C MET A 42 1.85 7.74 0.85
N PHE A 43 1.24 7.01 -0.10
CA PHE A 43 1.91 6.57 -1.32
C PHE A 43 2.34 7.79 -2.17
N LEU A 44 1.45 8.74 -2.41
CA LEU A 44 1.73 10.00 -3.10
C LEU A 44 2.92 10.74 -2.47
N LEU A 45 2.88 10.97 -1.16
CA LEU A 45 3.95 11.67 -0.44
C LEU A 45 5.28 10.92 -0.50
N GLY A 46 5.26 9.58 -0.51
CA GLY A 46 6.45 8.76 -0.74
C GLY A 46 7.10 9.02 -2.09
N ALA A 47 6.31 9.11 -3.16
CA ALA A 47 6.79 9.47 -4.49
C ALA A 47 7.33 10.90 -4.56
N TYR A 48 6.62 11.86 -3.95
CA TYR A 48 7.09 13.25 -3.89
C TYR A 48 8.31 13.45 -2.99
N ALA A 49 8.54 12.57 -2.01
CA ALA A 49 9.79 12.58 -1.24
C ALA A 49 11.00 12.28 -2.14
N VAL A 50 10.85 11.39 -3.14
CA VAL A 50 11.90 11.15 -4.14
C VAL A 50 12.15 12.40 -4.97
N VAL A 51 11.09 13.02 -5.51
CA VAL A 51 11.19 14.28 -6.27
C VAL A 51 11.89 15.36 -5.45
N LEU A 52 11.56 15.48 -4.15
CA LEU A 52 12.17 16.48 -3.27
C LEU A 52 13.67 16.23 -3.09
N VAL A 53 14.07 14.98 -2.83
CA VAL A 53 15.49 14.61 -2.62
C VAL A 53 16.29 14.85 -3.90
N GLU A 54 15.76 14.46 -5.07
CA GLU A 54 16.42 14.71 -6.36
C GLU A 54 16.59 16.21 -6.66
N ARG A 55 15.56 17.02 -6.38
CA ARG A 55 15.65 18.50 -6.53
C ARG A 55 16.73 19.13 -5.65
N GLN A 56 17.04 18.50 -4.52
CA GLN A 56 18.10 18.95 -3.61
C GLN A 56 19.49 18.36 -3.97
N GLY A 57 19.60 17.66 -5.10
CA GLY A 57 20.85 17.01 -5.55
C GLY A 57 21.14 15.68 -4.87
N GLY A 58 20.19 15.12 -4.11
CA GLY A 58 20.27 13.77 -3.55
C GLY A 58 19.96 12.72 -4.60
N GLY A 59 20.54 11.53 -4.47
CA GLY A 59 20.26 10.41 -5.37
C GLY A 59 19.01 9.62 -4.95
N PHE A 60 18.45 8.85 -5.90
CA PHE A 60 17.32 7.95 -5.67
C PHE A 60 17.50 7.04 -4.44
N TRP A 61 18.70 6.46 -4.25
CA TRP A 61 18.98 5.55 -3.14
C TRP A 61 18.85 6.20 -1.77
N LEU A 62 19.20 7.47 -1.66
CA LEU A 62 18.98 8.24 -0.42
C LEU A 62 17.48 8.46 -0.21
N ALA A 63 16.75 8.81 -1.26
CA ALA A 63 15.30 8.99 -1.19
C ALA A 63 14.58 7.71 -0.79
N LEU A 64 15.02 6.55 -1.27
CA LEU A 64 14.44 5.24 -0.95
C LEU A 64 14.48 4.93 0.56
N VAL A 65 15.50 5.44 1.28
CA VAL A 65 15.60 5.30 2.73
C VAL A 65 14.84 6.40 3.46
N LEU A 66 14.96 7.64 2.98
CA LEU A 66 14.35 8.79 3.65
C LEU A 66 12.82 8.81 3.52
N ALA A 67 12.26 8.39 2.38
CA ALA A 67 10.82 8.40 2.15
C ALA A 67 10.04 7.58 3.20
N PRO A 68 10.32 6.28 3.43
CA PRO A 68 9.59 5.52 4.44
C PRO A 68 9.80 6.06 5.87
N LEU A 69 10.99 6.60 6.19
CA LEU A 69 11.24 7.21 7.50
C LEU A 69 10.44 8.51 7.68
N ALA A 70 10.42 9.37 6.68
CA ALA A 70 9.62 10.60 6.71
C ALA A 70 8.12 10.26 6.82
N LEU A 71 7.66 9.28 6.04
CA LEU A 71 6.26 8.84 6.11
C LEU A 71 5.90 8.16 7.43
N ALA A 72 6.83 7.47 8.09
CA ALA A 72 6.60 6.97 9.44
C ALA A 72 6.35 8.14 10.42
N VAL A 73 7.14 9.20 10.35
CA VAL A 73 6.98 10.39 11.19
C VAL A 73 5.67 11.12 10.86
N ILE A 74 5.37 11.34 9.59
CA ILE A 74 4.11 11.95 9.15
C ILE A 74 2.93 11.10 9.61
N GLY A 75 3.01 9.79 9.51
CA GLY A 75 1.99 8.85 10.00
C GLY A 75 1.77 9.00 11.51
N LEU A 76 2.83 9.09 12.32
CA LEU A 76 2.74 9.35 13.75
C LEU A 76 2.02 10.68 14.05
N LEU A 77 2.36 11.73 13.31
CA LEU A 77 1.73 13.04 13.48
C LEU A 77 0.24 13.00 13.14
N ILE A 78 -0.11 12.36 12.02
CA ILE A 78 -1.50 12.20 11.58
C ILE A 78 -2.31 11.39 12.58
N GLU A 79 -1.74 10.30 13.09
CA GLU A 79 -2.40 9.52 14.16
C GLU A 79 -2.66 10.37 15.38
N GLU A 80 -1.65 11.08 15.88
CA GLU A 80 -1.75 11.87 17.11
C GLU A 80 -2.68 13.07 16.97
N VAL A 81 -2.69 13.75 15.81
CA VAL A 81 -3.46 15.00 15.63
C VAL A 81 -4.89 14.75 15.15
N VAL A 82 -5.10 13.73 14.31
CA VAL A 82 -6.39 13.51 13.64
C VAL A 82 -7.04 12.21 14.09
N ILE A 83 -6.37 11.06 13.83
CA ILE A 83 -7.03 9.76 13.87
C ILE A 83 -7.46 9.39 15.30
N ARG A 84 -6.63 9.67 16.29
CA ARG A 84 -6.91 9.34 17.69
C ARG A 84 -8.23 9.91 18.21
N HIS A 85 -8.70 11.01 17.64
CA HIS A 85 -9.90 11.69 18.09
C HIS A 85 -11.19 11.09 17.49
N VAL A 86 -11.07 10.24 16.45
CA VAL A 86 -12.20 9.69 15.70
C VAL A 86 -12.30 8.15 15.74
N TYR A 87 -11.44 7.46 16.48
CA TYR A 87 -11.37 5.98 16.52
C TYR A 87 -12.68 5.24 16.75
N HIS A 88 -13.57 5.79 17.53
CA HIS A 88 -14.78 5.08 17.95
C HIS A 88 -16.00 5.37 17.07
N ARG A 89 -15.81 6.15 15.99
CA ARG A 89 -16.90 6.59 15.11
C ARG A 89 -16.52 6.28 13.66
N PHE A 90 -17.03 5.17 13.15
CA PHE A 90 -16.70 4.66 11.82
C PHE A 90 -16.88 5.70 10.70
N ILE A 91 -18.03 6.40 10.67
CA ILE A 91 -18.33 7.41 9.65
C ILE A 91 -17.44 8.64 9.81
N ASP A 92 -17.23 9.10 11.07
CA ASP A 92 -16.38 10.25 11.36
C ASP A 92 -14.92 9.99 10.93
N THR A 93 -14.46 8.74 11.06
CA THR A 93 -13.13 8.34 10.61
C THR A 93 -12.98 8.44 9.10
N ILE A 94 -13.97 7.96 8.35
CA ILE A 94 -13.96 8.07 6.86
C ILE A 94 -13.95 9.54 6.44
N LEU A 95 -14.82 10.37 7.03
CA LEU A 95 -14.89 11.80 6.70
C LEU A 95 -13.61 12.54 7.06
N ALA A 96 -13.05 12.30 8.26
CA ALA A 96 -11.81 12.92 8.70
C ALA A 96 -10.61 12.52 7.81
N THR A 97 -10.50 11.23 7.47
CA THR A 97 -9.41 10.76 6.58
C THR A 97 -9.61 11.22 5.13
N TRP A 98 -10.84 11.39 4.67
CA TRP A 98 -11.10 11.97 3.35
C TRP A 98 -10.75 13.47 3.32
N GLY A 99 -11.16 14.24 4.32
CA GLY A 99 -10.73 15.63 4.47
C GLY A 99 -9.21 15.77 4.53
N LEU A 100 -8.54 14.86 5.26
CA LEU A 100 -7.08 14.79 5.31
C LEU A 100 -6.47 14.47 3.94
N SER A 101 -7.04 13.52 3.18
CA SER A 101 -6.60 13.19 1.81
C SER A 101 -6.63 14.43 0.93
N ILE A 102 -7.76 15.17 0.91
CA ILE A 102 -7.88 16.40 0.13
C ILE A 102 -6.85 17.44 0.56
N SER A 103 -6.63 17.59 1.88
CA SER A 103 -5.68 18.56 2.43
C SER A 103 -4.24 18.22 2.06
N LEU A 104 -3.83 16.96 2.16
CA LEU A 104 -2.49 16.50 1.78
C LEU A 104 -2.25 16.66 0.28
N LYS A 105 -3.22 16.29 -0.55
CA LYS A 105 -3.16 16.50 -2.00
C LYS A 105 -3.01 17.97 -2.36
N GLN A 106 -3.80 18.82 -1.72
CA GLN A 106 -3.72 20.27 -1.97
C GLN A 106 -2.39 20.85 -1.49
N ALA A 107 -1.84 20.38 -0.37
CA ALA A 107 -0.52 20.76 0.09
C ALA A 107 0.58 20.41 -0.92
N VAL A 108 0.49 19.21 -1.53
CA VAL A 108 1.42 18.80 -2.61
C VAL A 108 1.28 19.72 -3.83
N ILE A 109 0.06 20.07 -4.25
CA ILE A 109 -0.18 20.98 -5.38
C ILE A 109 0.40 22.36 -5.11
N ILE A 110 0.26 22.88 -3.89
CA ILE A 110 0.83 24.17 -3.49
C ILE A 110 2.36 24.13 -3.48
N ALA A 111 2.95 23.04 -2.99
CA ALA A 111 4.41 22.92 -2.85
C ALA A 111 5.15 22.61 -4.16
N PHE A 112 4.57 21.78 -5.01
CA PHE A 112 5.23 21.23 -6.21
C PHE A 112 4.57 21.65 -7.54
N GLY A 113 3.37 22.22 -7.47
CA GLY A 113 2.54 22.54 -8.63
C GLY A 113 1.62 21.37 -9.04
N PRO A 114 0.67 21.63 -9.96
CA PRO A 114 -0.30 20.62 -10.43
C PRO A 114 0.29 19.71 -11.52
N THR A 115 1.45 20.05 -12.07
CA THR A 115 2.05 19.31 -13.20
C THR A 115 2.75 18.05 -12.73
N ALA A 116 2.64 17.00 -13.55
CA ALA A 116 3.36 15.76 -13.31
C ALA A 116 4.88 15.97 -13.31
N GLN A 117 5.56 15.33 -12.37
CA GLN A 117 7.00 15.32 -12.24
C GLN A 117 7.55 14.00 -12.76
N GLN A 118 8.77 14.02 -13.29
CA GLN A 118 9.51 12.85 -13.73
C GLN A 118 10.64 12.58 -12.75
N VAL A 119 10.84 11.33 -12.40
CA VAL A 119 11.94 10.83 -11.56
C VAL A 119 12.87 10.02 -12.46
N GLU A 120 14.17 10.21 -12.34
CA GLU A 120 15.14 9.46 -13.11
C GLU A 120 15.18 7.99 -12.69
N ASN A 121 15.21 7.08 -13.67
CA ASN A 121 15.32 5.66 -13.39
C ASN A 121 16.77 5.31 -13.00
N PRO A 122 17.04 4.87 -11.76
CA PRO A 122 18.40 4.57 -11.29
C PRO A 122 18.98 3.29 -11.89
N LEU A 123 18.17 2.44 -12.52
CA LEU A 123 18.56 1.15 -13.13
C LEU A 123 17.97 1.04 -14.55
N PRO A 124 18.47 1.81 -15.52
CA PRO A 124 17.90 1.84 -16.89
C PRO A 124 18.22 0.59 -17.70
N GLN A 125 19.04 -0.34 -17.17
CA GLN A 125 19.46 -1.56 -17.87
C GLN A 125 18.29 -2.55 -18.01
N THR A 126 18.44 -3.43 -19.00
CA THR A 126 17.56 -4.60 -19.22
C THR A 126 18.32 -5.88 -18.99
N VAL A 127 17.62 -6.91 -18.54
CA VAL A 127 18.15 -8.28 -18.33
C VAL A 127 17.42 -9.23 -19.25
N VAL A 128 18.13 -10.21 -19.79
CA VAL A 128 17.54 -11.28 -20.61
C VAL A 128 17.02 -12.39 -19.70
N ILE A 129 15.70 -12.58 -19.68
CA ILE A 129 15.03 -13.66 -18.95
C ILE A 129 14.40 -14.59 -19.99
N LEU A 130 14.84 -15.83 -20.06
CA LEU A 130 14.35 -16.84 -21.01
C LEU A 130 14.27 -16.33 -22.47
N GLY A 131 15.29 -15.55 -22.90
CA GLY A 131 15.34 -14.98 -24.25
C GLY A 131 14.51 -13.71 -24.45
N THR A 132 13.95 -13.13 -23.39
CA THR A 132 13.15 -11.88 -23.45
C THR A 132 13.83 -10.78 -22.65
N LEU A 133 13.94 -9.58 -23.24
CA LEU A 133 14.45 -8.40 -22.53
C LEU A 133 13.42 -7.90 -21.53
N TYR A 134 13.81 -7.77 -20.24
CA TYR A 134 12.97 -7.24 -19.17
C TYR A 134 13.69 -6.14 -18.40
N PRO A 135 13.03 -5.02 -18.04
CA PRO A 135 13.67 -3.92 -17.31
C PRO A 135 14.16 -4.34 -15.92
N LEU A 136 15.44 -4.09 -15.64
CA LEU A 136 16.06 -4.44 -14.35
C LEU A 136 15.36 -3.74 -13.18
N TYR A 137 14.91 -2.50 -13.38
CA TYR A 137 14.21 -1.74 -12.35
C TYR A 137 12.91 -2.42 -11.88
N ARG A 138 12.16 -3.07 -12.77
CA ARG A 138 10.97 -3.82 -12.36
C ARG A 138 11.29 -5.03 -11.47
N LEU A 139 12.42 -5.71 -11.73
CA LEU A 139 12.90 -6.77 -10.85
C LEU A 139 13.33 -6.22 -9.48
N PHE A 140 13.95 -5.03 -9.46
CA PHE A 140 14.28 -4.34 -8.22
C PHE A 140 13.01 -4.03 -7.39
N ILE A 141 11.94 -3.50 -8.01
CA ILE A 141 10.64 -3.29 -7.34
C ILE A 141 10.13 -4.59 -6.73
N MET A 142 10.13 -5.67 -7.50
CA MET A 142 9.69 -6.99 -7.03
C MET A 142 10.52 -7.46 -5.82
N ALA A 143 11.85 -7.29 -5.86
CA ALA A 143 12.74 -7.65 -4.75
C ALA A 143 12.44 -6.83 -3.50
N VAL A 144 12.30 -5.50 -3.61
CA VAL A 144 11.94 -4.63 -2.49
C VAL A 144 10.58 -5.02 -1.90
N ALA A 145 9.59 -5.29 -2.75
CA ALA A 145 8.26 -5.70 -2.31
C ALA A 145 8.28 -7.04 -1.56
N VAL A 146 9.01 -8.03 -2.07
CA VAL A 146 9.17 -9.33 -1.40
C VAL A 146 9.88 -9.17 -0.06
N LEU A 147 10.96 -8.37 0.00
CA LEU A 147 11.70 -8.13 1.24
C LEU A 147 10.84 -7.41 2.28
N ALA A 148 10.09 -6.38 1.87
CA ALA A 148 9.19 -5.65 2.76
C ALA A 148 8.02 -6.53 3.23
N ALA A 149 7.44 -7.35 2.35
CA ALA A 149 6.42 -8.32 2.72
C ALA A 149 6.97 -9.35 3.70
N ALA A 150 8.11 -9.97 3.40
CA ALA A 150 8.77 -10.92 4.29
C ALA A 150 9.10 -10.31 5.65
N GLY A 151 9.64 -9.08 5.67
CA GLY A 151 9.90 -8.32 6.89
C GLY A 151 8.63 -8.07 7.69
N THR A 152 7.53 -7.71 7.03
CA THR A 152 6.22 -7.52 7.66
C THR A 152 5.69 -8.83 8.27
N PHE A 153 5.76 -9.94 7.53
CA PHE A 153 5.38 -11.26 8.04
C PHE A 153 6.25 -11.68 9.23
N LEU A 154 7.57 -11.50 9.15
CA LEU A 154 8.49 -11.79 10.26
C LEU A 154 8.16 -10.94 11.48
N LEU A 155 7.94 -9.63 11.30
CA LEU A 155 7.54 -8.72 12.37
C LEU A 155 6.25 -9.19 13.05
N PHE A 156 5.22 -9.53 12.27
CA PHE A 156 3.91 -9.91 12.81
C PHE A 156 3.90 -11.31 13.47
N TYR A 157 4.63 -12.28 12.93
CA TYR A 157 4.54 -13.68 13.40
C TYR A 157 5.69 -14.13 14.28
N ARG A 158 6.84 -13.42 14.25
CA ARG A 158 8.05 -13.85 14.97
C ARG A 158 8.51 -12.90 16.08
N THR A 159 7.88 -11.71 16.23
CA THR A 159 8.30 -10.73 17.25
C THR A 159 7.26 -10.56 18.35
N SER A 160 7.69 -10.02 19.49
CA SER A 160 6.81 -9.63 20.60
C SER A 160 5.83 -8.49 20.21
N LEU A 161 6.29 -7.57 19.36
CA LEU A 161 5.40 -6.52 18.82
C LEU A 161 4.25 -7.11 18.02
N GLY A 162 4.53 -8.09 17.15
CA GLY A 162 3.49 -8.78 16.40
C GLY A 162 2.57 -9.62 17.29
N LEU A 163 3.07 -10.19 18.37
CA LEU A 163 2.24 -10.89 19.36
C LEU A 163 1.25 -9.92 20.02
N VAL A 164 1.74 -8.76 20.48
CA VAL A 164 0.88 -7.72 21.07
C VAL A 164 -0.14 -7.20 20.06
N ALA A 165 0.27 -6.95 18.82
CA ALA A 165 -0.64 -6.53 17.76
C ALA A 165 -1.78 -7.53 17.56
N ARG A 166 -1.47 -8.82 17.43
CA ARG A 166 -2.48 -9.89 17.29
C ARG A 166 -3.38 -10.01 18.52
N ALA A 167 -2.85 -9.83 19.72
CA ALA A 167 -3.65 -9.82 20.95
C ALA A 167 -4.67 -8.66 20.95
N VAL A 168 -4.25 -7.45 20.53
CA VAL A 168 -5.13 -6.29 20.38
C VAL A 168 -6.19 -6.50 19.29
N ILE A 169 -5.83 -7.11 18.16
CA ILE A 169 -6.77 -7.47 17.08
C ILE A 169 -7.81 -8.47 17.59
N ALA A 170 -7.38 -9.48 18.34
CA ALA A 170 -8.27 -10.53 18.85
C ALA A 170 -9.30 -10.01 19.87
N ASN A 171 -8.84 -9.22 20.84
CA ASN A 171 -9.72 -8.63 21.86
C ASN A 171 -9.06 -7.40 22.51
N ARG A 172 -9.36 -6.21 21.98
CA ARG A 172 -8.81 -4.94 22.45
C ARG A 172 -9.10 -4.63 23.94
N PRO A 173 -10.35 -4.80 24.46
CA PRO A 173 -10.63 -4.60 25.89
C PRO A 173 -9.81 -5.53 26.78
N MET A 174 -9.73 -6.81 26.43
CA MET A 174 -8.96 -7.81 27.19
C MET A 174 -7.46 -7.45 27.17
N ALA A 175 -6.91 -7.08 26.02
CA ALA A 175 -5.50 -6.68 25.90
C ALA A 175 -5.20 -5.47 26.81
N SER A 176 -6.10 -4.49 26.83
CA SER A 176 -5.96 -3.32 27.74
C SER A 176 -6.04 -3.70 29.22
N SER A 177 -6.93 -4.61 29.61
CA SER A 177 -7.06 -5.11 30.98
C SER A 177 -5.82 -5.88 31.46
N LEU A 178 -5.09 -6.51 30.51
CA LEU A 178 -3.80 -7.16 30.78
C LEU A 178 -2.62 -6.19 30.82
N GLY A 179 -2.86 -4.88 30.79
CA GLY A 179 -1.83 -3.84 30.87
C GLY A 179 -1.11 -3.53 29.56
N LEU A 180 -1.58 -4.06 28.42
CA LEU A 180 -0.99 -3.73 27.12
C LEU A 180 -1.38 -2.31 26.71
N ASN A 181 -0.39 -1.52 26.31
CA ASN A 181 -0.61 -0.15 25.85
C ASN A 181 -1.12 -0.13 24.40
N THR A 182 -2.46 -0.23 24.24
CA THR A 182 -3.12 -0.27 22.93
C THR A 182 -2.87 1.02 22.15
N ARG A 183 -2.78 2.19 22.80
CA ARG A 183 -2.49 3.47 22.15
C ARG A 183 -1.10 3.50 21.53
N ARG A 184 -0.08 2.98 22.22
CA ARG A 184 1.26 2.86 21.66
C ARG A 184 1.26 1.93 20.43
N MET A 185 0.47 0.87 20.50
CA MET A 185 0.32 -0.06 19.37
C MET A 185 -0.33 0.63 18.16
N ASP A 186 -1.38 1.41 18.36
CA ASP A 186 -2.04 2.17 17.28
C ASP A 186 -1.05 3.12 16.58
N ARG A 187 -0.29 3.91 17.35
CA ARG A 187 0.73 4.82 16.81
C ARG A 187 1.78 4.08 15.98
N MET A 188 2.35 2.99 16.53
CA MET A 188 3.37 2.21 15.83
C MET A 188 2.82 1.58 14.55
N THR A 189 1.59 1.11 14.59
CA THR A 189 0.90 0.52 13.46
C THR A 189 0.65 1.55 12.36
N PHE A 190 0.18 2.74 12.74
CA PHE A 190 -0.07 3.81 11.77
C PHE A 190 1.23 4.28 11.11
N ALA A 191 2.28 4.48 11.90
CA ALA A 191 3.60 4.83 11.41
C ALA A 191 4.17 3.77 10.45
N PHE A 192 4.04 2.50 10.81
CA PHE A 192 4.51 1.39 9.99
C PHE A 192 3.71 1.27 8.68
N GLY A 193 2.38 1.39 8.74
CA GLY A 193 1.53 1.40 7.55
C GLY A 193 1.85 2.56 6.60
N ALA A 194 2.04 3.77 7.15
CA ALA A 194 2.45 4.94 6.39
C ALA A 194 3.84 4.76 5.76
N ALA A 195 4.80 4.17 6.50
CA ALA A 195 6.13 3.85 5.98
C ALA A 195 6.08 2.89 4.80
N LEU A 196 5.27 1.83 4.88
CA LEU A 196 5.09 0.88 3.77
C LEU A 196 4.47 1.52 2.53
N ALA A 197 3.45 2.36 2.71
CA ALA A 197 2.86 3.11 1.60
C ALA A 197 3.85 4.11 1.00
N GLY A 198 4.62 4.81 1.84
CA GLY A 198 5.67 5.71 1.39
C GLY A 198 6.80 5.00 0.64
N LEU A 199 7.21 3.82 1.11
CA LEU A 199 8.17 2.97 0.41
C LEU A 199 7.62 2.55 -0.98
N ALA A 200 6.36 2.14 -1.04
CA ALA A 200 5.71 1.76 -2.29
C ALA A 200 5.69 2.94 -3.28
N GLY A 201 5.34 4.14 -2.82
CA GLY A 201 5.35 5.36 -3.63
C GLY A 201 6.76 5.71 -4.13
N ALA A 202 7.75 5.66 -3.25
CA ALA A 202 9.14 5.94 -3.62
C ALA A 202 9.68 4.96 -4.67
N VAL A 203 9.40 3.67 -4.51
CA VAL A 203 9.85 2.62 -5.44
C VAL A 203 9.11 2.70 -6.78
N MET A 204 7.87 3.17 -6.80
CA MET A 204 7.09 3.28 -8.04
C MET A 204 7.33 4.61 -8.79
N ALA A 205 7.88 5.63 -8.13
CA ALA A 205 8.09 6.95 -8.72
C ALA A 205 8.86 6.96 -10.05
N PRO A 206 9.97 6.19 -10.25
CA PRO A 206 10.68 6.16 -11.53
C PRO A 206 9.94 5.43 -12.67
N LEU A 207 8.89 4.67 -12.40
CA LEU A 207 8.11 3.96 -13.43
C LEU A 207 6.89 4.71 -13.92
N MET A 208 6.46 5.73 -13.20
CA MET A 208 5.22 6.44 -13.51
C MET A 208 5.43 7.95 -13.38
N SER A 209 4.57 8.72 -14.04
CA SER A 209 4.50 10.15 -13.78
C SER A 209 4.05 10.39 -12.35
N VAL A 210 4.82 11.14 -11.59
CA VAL A 210 4.48 11.54 -10.22
C VAL A 210 3.56 12.74 -10.30
N ASP A 211 2.26 12.52 -10.18
CA ASP A 211 1.23 13.55 -10.22
C ASP A 211 0.36 13.55 -8.95
N PRO A 212 -0.31 14.66 -8.63
CA PRO A 212 -1.09 14.77 -7.39
C PRO A 212 -2.28 13.80 -7.28
N GLN A 213 -2.68 13.12 -8.35
CA GLN A 213 -3.81 12.17 -8.36
C GLN A 213 -3.38 10.70 -8.26
N MET A 214 -2.07 10.42 -8.34
CA MET A 214 -1.55 9.04 -8.42
C MET A 214 -1.96 8.16 -7.23
N GLY A 215 -2.17 8.75 -6.05
CA GLY A 215 -2.54 8.02 -4.83
C GLY A 215 -3.86 7.26 -4.95
N VAL A 216 -4.86 7.86 -5.63
CA VAL A 216 -6.18 7.25 -5.84
C VAL A 216 -6.08 5.98 -6.68
N GLY A 217 -5.18 5.97 -7.66
CA GLY A 217 -4.95 4.82 -8.54
C GLY A 217 -4.54 3.53 -7.80
N PHE A 218 -3.88 3.65 -6.65
CA PHE A 218 -3.47 2.52 -5.82
C PHE A 218 -4.42 2.26 -4.64
N LEU A 219 -5.08 3.30 -4.12
CA LEU A 219 -5.96 3.18 -2.97
C LEU A 219 -7.15 2.25 -3.24
N ILE A 220 -7.83 2.42 -4.37
CA ILE A 220 -9.02 1.64 -4.73
C ILE A 220 -8.68 0.15 -4.92
N PRO A 221 -7.68 -0.24 -5.75
CA PRO A 221 -7.27 -1.64 -5.86
C PRO A 221 -6.79 -2.24 -4.54
N ALA A 222 -6.13 -1.45 -3.67
CA ALA A 222 -5.70 -1.91 -2.36
C ALA A 222 -6.89 -2.24 -1.45
N PHE A 223 -7.92 -1.40 -1.40
CA PHE A 223 -9.16 -1.69 -0.66
C PHE A 223 -9.87 -2.94 -1.20
N LEU A 224 -10.01 -3.04 -2.52
CA LEU A 224 -10.62 -4.23 -3.12
C LEU A 224 -9.83 -5.50 -2.78
N SER A 225 -8.51 -5.43 -2.77
CA SER A 225 -7.64 -6.55 -2.40
C SER A 225 -7.87 -7.01 -0.96
N ILE A 226 -8.05 -6.08 -0.01
CA ILE A 226 -8.35 -6.41 1.39
C ILE A 226 -9.74 -7.02 1.53
N LEU A 227 -10.75 -6.45 0.88
CA LEU A 227 -12.12 -6.95 0.94
C LEU A 227 -12.24 -8.34 0.33
N VAL A 228 -11.59 -8.57 -0.81
CA VAL A 228 -11.57 -9.87 -1.51
C VAL A 228 -10.75 -10.90 -0.73
N GLY A 229 -9.59 -10.51 -0.23
CA GLY A 229 -8.69 -11.42 0.49
C GLY A 229 -9.19 -11.80 1.88
N GLY A 230 -9.87 -10.86 2.54
CA GLY A 230 -10.35 -10.97 3.93
C GLY A 230 -9.67 -9.97 4.85
N THR A 231 -10.50 -9.22 5.56
CA THR A 231 -10.06 -8.14 6.45
C THR A 231 -9.30 -8.69 7.66
N GLY A 232 -8.12 -8.13 7.95
CA GLY A 232 -7.34 -8.46 9.14
C GLY A 232 -6.43 -9.68 9.02
N THR A 233 -6.26 -10.27 7.84
CA THR A 233 -5.32 -11.38 7.61
C THR A 233 -4.28 -11.01 6.54
N LEU A 234 -2.99 -11.16 6.87
CA LEU A 234 -1.90 -10.90 5.93
C LEU A 234 -1.91 -11.89 4.74
N LEU A 235 -2.25 -13.15 4.99
CA LEU A 235 -2.38 -14.16 3.93
C LEU A 235 -3.57 -13.87 3.00
N GLY A 236 -4.69 -13.43 3.57
CA GLY A 236 -5.84 -12.96 2.78
C GLY A 236 -5.45 -11.80 1.86
N THR A 237 -4.70 -10.84 2.39
CA THR A 237 -4.19 -9.71 1.61
C THR A 237 -3.34 -10.18 0.43
N LEU A 238 -2.43 -11.14 0.64
CA LEU A 238 -1.62 -11.71 -0.44
C LEU A 238 -2.48 -12.33 -1.54
N LEU A 239 -3.49 -13.12 -1.19
CA LEU A 239 -4.41 -13.72 -2.17
C LEU A 239 -5.28 -12.66 -2.86
N GLY A 240 -5.80 -11.69 -2.11
CA GLY A 240 -6.60 -10.61 -2.66
C GLY A 240 -5.82 -9.75 -3.66
N THR A 241 -4.58 -9.38 -3.33
CA THR A 241 -3.72 -8.63 -4.26
C THR A 241 -3.34 -9.44 -5.48
N THR A 242 -3.08 -10.74 -5.33
CA THR A 242 -2.80 -11.64 -6.46
C THR A 242 -4.00 -11.69 -7.41
N LEU A 243 -5.20 -11.82 -6.86
CA LEU A 243 -6.42 -11.90 -7.67
C LEU A 243 -6.72 -10.56 -8.37
N ILE A 244 -6.69 -9.46 -7.63
CA ILE A 244 -7.04 -8.12 -8.15
C ILE A 244 -5.99 -7.63 -9.17
N ALA A 245 -4.71 -7.67 -8.79
CA ALA A 245 -3.63 -7.22 -9.67
C ALA A 245 -3.42 -8.17 -10.86
N GLY A 246 -3.48 -9.49 -10.62
CA GLY A 246 -3.34 -10.50 -11.67
C GLY A 246 -4.46 -10.39 -12.71
N ALA A 247 -5.73 -10.37 -12.27
CA ALA A 247 -6.86 -10.19 -13.16
C ALA A 247 -6.78 -8.86 -13.93
N GLY A 248 -6.45 -7.76 -13.24
CA GLY A 248 -6.30 -6.45 -13.86
C GLY A 248 -5.24 -6.43 -14.97
N THR A 249 -4.05 -6.96 -14.70
CA THR A 249 -2.95 -6.99 -15.68
C THR A 249 -3.26 -7.90 -16.87
N VAL A 250 -3.82 -9.08 -16.62
CA VAL A 250 -4.18 -10.01 -17.71
C VAL A 250 -5.25 -9.40 -18.60
N VAL A 251 -6.30 -8.80 -18.04
CA VAL A 251 -7.35 -8.15 -18.82
C VAL A 251 -6.80 -6.93 -19.58
N ALA A 252 -5.96 -6.10 -18.94
CA ALA A 252 -5.34 -4.95 -19.60
C ALA A 252 -4.39 -5.33 -20.75
N SER A 253 -3.79 -6.51 -20.71
CA SER A 253 -2.92 -6.99 -21.79
C SER A 253 -3.67 -7.42 -23.05
N VAL A 254 -4.97 -7.76 -22.93
CA VAL A 254 -5.82 -8.22 -24.06
C VAL A 254 -6.77 -7.10 -24.51
N TRP A 255 -7.24 -6.30 -23.57
CA TRP A 255 -8.18 -5.21 -23.81
C TRP A 255 -7.61 -3.86 -23.33
N THR A 256 -8.48 -2.92 -22.96
CA THR A 256 -8.07 -1.60 -22.48
C THR A 256 -7.95 -1.56 -20.97
N GLN A 257 -7.22 -0.57 -20.44
CA GLN A 257 -7.12 -0.32 -19.00
C GLN A 257 -8.48 -0.06 -18.35
N ILE A 258 -9.41 0.60 -19.07
CA ILE A 258 -10.78 0.86 -18.58
C ILE A 258 -11.55 -0.45 -18.43
N THR A 259 -11.46 -1.35 -19.42
CA THR A 259 -12.11 -2.66 -19.36
C THR A 259 -11.53 -3.49 -18.20
N ALA A 260 -10.22 -3.44 -17.99
CA ALA A 260 -9.57 -4.12 -16.86
C ALA A 260 -10.12 -3.63 -15.51
N GLN A 261 -10.29 -2.33 -15.32
CA GLN A 261 -10.89 -1.77 -14.12
C GLN A 261 -12.32 -2.27 -13.91
N ILE A 262 -13.15 -2.25 -14.94
CA ILE A 262 -14.56 -2.73 -14.86
C ILE A 262 -14.57 -4.22 -14.45
N VAL A 263 -13.73 -5.06 -15.07
CA VAL A 263 -13.65 -6.49 -14.75
C VAL A 263 -13.17 -6.73 -13.33
N VAL A 264 -12.18 -5.97 -12.86
CA VAL A 264 -11.67 -6.05 -11.48
C VAL A 264 -12.76 -5.68 -10.47
N PHE A 265 -13.53 -4.61 -10.73
CA PHE A 265 -14.67 -4.24 -9.88
C PHE A 265 -15.76 -5.32 -9.87
N ALA A 266 -16.14 -5.83 -11.05
CA ALA A 266 -17.12 -6.91 -11.14
C ALA A 266 -16.66 -8.18 -10.42
N LEU A 267 -15.39 -8.56 -10.60
CA LEU A 267 -14.76 -9.68 -9.89
C LEU A 267 -14.82 -9.49 -8.38
N ALA A 268 -14.47 -8.31 -7.89
CA ALA A 268 -14.52 -8.00 -6.46
C ALA A 268 -15.94 -8.13 -5.91
N ILE A 269 -16.96 -7.59 -6.62
CA ILE A 269 -18.38 -7.71 -6.22
C ILE A 269 -18.81 -9.18 -6.16
N VAL A 270 -18.45 -9.98 -7.16
CA VAL A 270 -18.78 -11.41 -7.20
C VAL A 270 -18.12 -12.15 -6.03
N VAL A 271 -16.82 -11.90 -5.79
CA VAL A 271 -16.11 -12.56 -4.69
C VAL A 271 -16.69 -12.16 -3.33
N ILE A 272 -16.97 -10.88 -3.09
CA ILE A 272 -17.57 -10.42 -1.83
C ILE A 272 -18.98 -10.99 -1.66
N ARG A 273 -19.74 -11.15 -2.75
CA ARG A 273 -21.08 -11.78 -2.70
C ARG A 273 -21.03 -13.26 -2.33
N LEU A 274 -20.03 -13.98 -2.83
CA LEU A 274 -19.84 -15.41 -2.56
C LEU A 274 -19.15 -15.65 -1.20
N PHE A 275 -18.21 -14.78 -0.85
CA PHE A 275 -17.40 -14.84 0.36
C PHE A 275 -17.48 -13.50 1.12
N PRO A 276 -18.55 -13.24 1.88
CA PRO A 276 -18.77 -11.94 2.56
C PRO A 276 -17.66 -11.56 3.56
N GLN A 277 -16.89 -12.55 4.05
CA GLN A 277 -15.74 -12.33 4.95
C GLN A 277 -14.40 -12.35 4.22
N GLY A 278 -14.41 -12.37 2.88
CA GLY A 278 -13.22 -12.58 2.04
C GLY A 278 -12.86 -14.06 1.91
N ILE A 279 -11.91 -14.36 1.00
CA ILE A 279 -11.47 -15.72 0.65
C ILE A 279 -10.86 -16.44 1.88
N ILE A 280 -10.07 -15.71 2.68
CA ILE A 280 -9.54 -16.17 3.97
C ILE A 280 -10.23 -15.38 5.09
N GLY A 281 -11.54 -15.41 5.14
CA GLY A 281 -12.27 -14.86 6.27
C GLY A 281 -11.95 -15.66 7.54
N ALA A 282 -11.67 -14.98 8.66
CA ALA A 282 -11.59 -15.66 9.94
C ALA A 282 -12.93 -16.35 10.20
N ARG A 283 -12.96 -17.68 10.10
CA ARG A 283 -14.07 -18.44 10.66
C ARG A 283 -14.07 -18.17 12.17
N ARG A 284 -14.92 -17.27 12.60
CA ARG A 284 -15.28 -17.11 14.02
C ARG A 284 -16.19 -18.24 14.45
#